data_fb6834d159ebe64280d617e920e16b18
#
_entry.id   fb6834d159ebe64280d617e920e16b18
#
_cell.length_a   1.000
_cell.length_b   1.000
_cell.length_c   1.000
_cell.angle_alpha   90.00
_cell.angle_beta   90.00
_cell.angle_gamma   90.00
#
_symmetry.space_group_name_H-M   'P 1'
#
loop_
_entity.id
_entity.type
_entity.pdbx_description
1 polymer ?
#
loop_
_entity_poly.entity_id
_entity_poly.type
_entity_poly.pdbx_seq_one_letter_code
_entity_poly.pdbx_strand_id
1 'polypeptide(L)'
;MKRILSLITALALALTFSMCTSGTEQIPGKSYWKVTKMYYNNTEVALPAEQTSEMFFINNMDISGLCGCNNFFASYWAVAEKGSINIEPKMRTRKMCPDMNYEENFIDNLSKAARYKLNGEKMTIKDKDNNTLFELERTEINRDQF
;
A
#
# COMPACT_ATOMS: atom_id res chain seq x y z
N MET A 1 48.51 51.33 27.06
CA MET A 1 47.28 50.70 27.55
C MET A 1 46.36 50.45 26.36
N LYS A 2 46.42 49.26 25.79
CA LYS A 2 45.60 48.85 24.65
C LYS A 2 44.68 47.74 25.15
N ARG A 3 43.40 48.02 25.24
CA ARG A 3 42.35 47.03 25.56
C ARG A 3 42.03 46.21 24.33
N ILE A 4 42.42 44.94 24.32
CA ILE A 4 42.02 43.99 23.28
C ILE A 4 40.67 43.42 23.66
N LEU A 5 39.66 43.84 22.89
CA LEU A 5 38.30 43.35 23.00
C LEU A 5 38.23 42.02 22.24
N SER A 6 38.19 40.92 22.98
CA SER A 6 38.07 39.59 22.40
C SER A 6 36.58 39.32 22.00
N LEU A 7 36.29 39.34 20.73
CA LEU A 7 34.99 38.93 20.19
C LEU A 7 34.94 37.40 20.14
N ILE A 8 34.27 36.81 21.11
CA ILE A 8 33.93 35.41 21.09
C ILE A 8 32.68 35.24 20.20
N THR A 9 32.90 34.88 18.94
CA THR A 9 31.81 34.46 18.04
C THR A 9 31.38 33.04 18.43
N ALA A 10 30.28 32.93 19.15
CA ALA A 10 29.63 31.66 19.39
C ALA A 10 28.98 31.18 18.09
N LEU A 11 29.64 30.24 17.42
CA LEU A 11 29.09 29.53 16.26
C LEU A 11 28.05 28.52 16.78
N ALA A 12 26.78 28.92 16.81
CA ALA A 12 25.67 28.04 17.09
C ALA A 12 25.52 27.05 15.92
N LEU A 13 26.06 25.85 16.07
CA LEU A 13 25.87 24.72 15.17
C LEU A 13 24.44 24.20 15.37
N ALA A 14 23.49 24.70 14.56
CA ALA A 14 22.13 24.19 14.52
C ALA A 14 22.18 22.78 13.95
N LEU A 15 22.22 21.76 14.84
CA LEU A 15 21.98 20.38 14.49
C LEU A 15 20.50 20.24 14.10
N THR A 16 20.20 20.36 12.80
CA THR A 16 18.91 19.97 12.28
C THR A 16 18.80 18.45 12.35
N PHE A 17 18.23 17.97 13.44
CA PHE A 17 17.75 16.57 13.49
C PHE A 17 16.68 16.42 12.43
N SER A 18 17.05 15.91 11.26
CA SER A 18 16.09 15.32 10.32
C SER A 18 15.49 14.11 11.02
N MET A 19 14.34 14.31 11.67
CA MET A 19 13.51 13.20 12.10
C MET A 19 13.06 12.49 10.83
N CYS A 20 13.73 11.39 10.48
CA CYS A 20 13.19 10.40 9.56
C CYS A 20 11.93 9.83 10.19
N THR A 21 10.79 10.45 9.96
CA THR A 21 9.51 9.82 10.23
C THR A 21 9.39 8.64 9.28
N SER A 22 9.44 7.43 9.81
CA SER A 22 9.25 6.18 9.07
C SER A 22 7.81 5.98 8.61
N GLY A 23 6.96 6.99 8.80
CA GLY A 23 5.57 7.01 8.42
C GLY A 23 5.38 7.09 6.90
N THR A 24 4.19 6.79 6.47
CA THR A 24 3.72 6.91 5.09
C THR A 24 2.47 7.78 5.04
N GLU A 25 2.02 8.12 3.83
CA GLU A 25 0.76 8.83 3.67
C GLU A 25 -0.41 7.92 4.09
N GLN A 26 -1.50 8.55 4.58
CA GLN A 26 -2.73 7.83 4.89
C GLN A 26 -3.41 7.40 3.58
N ILE A 27 -3.91 6.17 3.54
CA ILE A 27 -4.68 5.68 2.39
C ILE A 27 -5.98 6.48 2.29
N PRO A 28 -6.24 7.18 1.17
CA PRO A 28 -7.48 7.95 1.03
C PRO A 28 -8.68 7.02 0.93
N GLY A 29 -9.75 7.31 1.68
CA GLY A 29 -11.04 6.68 1.46
C GLY A 29 -11.62 7.07 0.08
N LYS A 30 -12.47 6.21 -0.47
CA LYS A 30 -13.03 6.33 -1.84
C LYS A 30 -11.96 6.42 -2.92
N SER A 31 -10.89 5.61 -2.78
CA SER A 31 -9.78 5.56 -3.72
C SER A 31 -9.69 4.21 -4.42
N TYR A 32 -9.43 4.25 -5.73
CA TYR A 32 -9.25 3.07 -6.58
C TYR A 32 -7.77 2.87 -6.88
N TRP A 33 -7.36 1.61 -6.80
CA TRP A 33 -5.98 1.20 -6.97
C TRP A 33 -5.91 -0.02 -7.88
N LYS A 34 -5.28 0.14 -9.03
CA LYS A 34 -5.00 -0.96 -9.93
C LYS A 34 -3.76 -1.71 -9.45
N VAL A 35 -3.83 -3.03 -9.38
CA VAL A 35 -2.66 -3.87 -9.14
C VAL A 35 -1.83 -3.90 -10.41
N THR A 36 -0.61 -3.39 -10.34
CA THR A 36 0.34 -3.37 -11.45
C THR A 36 1.29 -4.56 -11.40
N LYS A 37 1.57 -5.06 -10.17
CA LYS A 37 2.33 -6.29 -9.95
C LYS A 37 1.84 -7.02 -8.70
N MET A 38 1.90 -8.33 -8.76
CA MET A 38 1.69 -9.21 -7.62
C MET A 38 2.87 -10.17 -7.49
N TYR A 39 3.28 -10.41 -6.25
CA TYR A 39 4.33 -11.38 -5.92
C TYR A 39 3.75 -12.44 -5.00
N TYR A 40 4.11 -13.69 -5.24
CA TYR A 40 3.77 -14.79 -4.35
C TYR A 40 5.01 -15.63 -4.07
N ASN A 41 5.32 -15.84 -2.79
CA ASN A 41 6.56 -16.46 -2.35
C ASN A 41 7.82 -15.84 -2.99
N ASN A 42 7.88 -14.49 -3.01
CA ASN A 42 8.95 -13.68 -3.60
C ASN A 42 9.14 -13.82 -5.13
N THR A 43 8.19 -14.43 -5.82
CA THR A 43 8.20 -14.55 -7.27
C THR A 43 7.09 -13.71 -7.87
N GLU A 44 7.40 -12.90 -8.89
CA GLU A 44 6.40 -12.14 -9.62
C GLU A 44 5.42 -13.08 -10.32
N VAL A 45 4.13 -12.87 -10.09
CA VAL A 45 3.04 -13.64 -10.70
C VAL A 45 2.49 -12.87 -11.87
N ALA A 46 2.36 -13.51 -13.03
CA ALA A 46 1.76 -12.88 -14.21
C ALA A 46 0.32 -12.44 -13.90
N LEU A 47 0.00 -11.19 -14.22
CA LEU A 47 -1.37 -10.70 -14.12
C LEU A 47 -2.22 -11.32 -15.23
N PRO A 48 -3.50 -11.64 -14.96
CA PRO A 48 -4.40 -12.16 -15.98
C PRO A 48 -4.53 -11.20 -17.16
N ALA A 49 -4.35 -11.69 -18.39
CA ALA A 49 -4.27 -10.85 -19.60
C ALA A 49 -5.58 -10.11 -19.92
N GLU A 50 -6.72 -10.69 -19.59
CA GLU A 50 -8.05 -10.18 -19.93
C GLU A 50 -8.82 -9.63 -18.71
N GLN A 51 -8.18 -9.59 -17.56
CA GLN A 51 -8.87 -9.26 -16.31
C GLN A 51 -8.01 -8.31 -15.49
N THR A 52 -8.64 -7.27 -14.96
CA THR A 52 -7.99 -6.33 -14.06
C THR A 52 -8.07 -6.82 -12.62
N SER A 53 -7.01 -6.60 -11.85
CA SER A 53 -7.05 -6.75 -10.41
C SER A 53 -6.98 -5.38 -9.77
N GLU A 54 -7.97 -5.09 -8.93
CA GLU A 54 -8.19 -3.77 -8.39
C GLU A 54 -8.60 -3.84 -6.92
N MET A 55 -8.20 -2.81 -6.17
CA MET A 55 -8.61 -2.57 -4.79
C MET A 55 -9.31 -1.23 -4.68
N PHE A 56 -10.53 -1.22 -4.19
CA PHE A 56 -11.26 -0.02 -3.87
C PHE A 56 -11.37 0.15 -2.36
N PHE A 57 -10.66 1.12 -1.82
CA PHE A 57 -10.76 1.49 -0.41
C PHE A 57 -12.02 2.34 -0.22
N ILE A 58 -13.10 1.68 0.21
CA ILE A 58 -14.44 2.29 0.33
C ILE A 58 -14.44 3.41 1.37
N ASN A 59 -13.85 3.11 2.53
CA ASN A 59 -13.71 4.00 3.68
C ASN A 59 -12.42 3.61 4.44
N ASN A 60 -12.30 3.98 5.71
CA ASN A 60 -11.12 3.68 6.51
C ASN A 60 -11.11 2.26 7.11
N MET A 61 -12.09 1.43 6.77
CA MET A 61 -12.27 0.08 7.35
C MET A 61 -12.55 -1.00 6.30
N ASP A 62 -13.02 -0.64 5.12
CA ASP A 62 -13.52 -1.59 4.13
C ASP A 62 -12.85 -1.44 2.77
N ILE A 63 -12.48 -2.57 2.18
CA ILE A 63 -11.95 -2.70 0.83
C ILE A 63 -12.85 -3.65 0.05
N SER A 64 -13.14 -3.32 -1.19
CA SER A 64 -13.67 -4.26 -2.17
C SER A 64 -12.81 -4.24 -3.43
N GLY A 65 -13.00 -5.16 -4.33
CA GLY A 65 -12.27 -5.13 -5.60
C GLY A 65 -12.42 -6.39 -6.42
N LEU A 66 -11.54 -6.48 -7.41
CA LEU A 66 -11.42 -7.61 -8.33
C LEU A 66 -10.10 -8.33 -8.07
N CYS A 67 -10.15 -9.64 -7.95
CA CYS A 67 -8.98 -10.50 -7.84
C CYS A 67 -8.93 -11.48 -9.03
N GLY A 68 -8.74 -10.94 -10.23
CA GLY A 68 -8.99 -11.67 -11.46
C GLY A 68 -10.46 -11.55 -11.88
N CYS A 69 -11.19 -12.67 -12.03
CA CYS A 69 -12.59 -12.64 -12.47
C CYS A 69 -13.60 -12.60 -11.31
N ASN A 70 -13.15 -12.74 -10.07
CA ASN A 70 -14.02 -12.70 -8.90
C ASN A 70 -13.89 -11.38 -8.12
N ASN A 71 -15.03 -10.95 -7.58
CA ASN A 71 -15.06 -9.84 -6.64
C ASN A 71 -14.68 -10.35 -5.24
N PHE A 72 -14.00 -9.51 -4.48
CA PHE A 72 -13.76 -9.73 -3.06
C PHE A 72 -14.23 -8.54 -2.22
N PHE A 73 -14.45 -8.82 -0.94
CA PHE A 73 -14.67 -7.84 0.10
C PHE A 73 -13.80 -8.20 1.30
N ALA A 74 -13.17 -7.20 1.89
CA ALA A 74 -12.30 -7.34 3.05
C ALA A 74 -12.49 -6.16 4.01
N SER A 75 -12.24 -6.39 5.28
CA SER A 75 -12.03 -5.30 6.24
C SER A 75 -10.54 -5.02 6.35
N TYR A 76 -10.18 -3.76 6.66
CA TYR A 76 -8.81 -3.41 6.91
C TYR A 76 -8.68 -2.33 7.98
N TRP A 77 -7.49 -2.22 8.55
CA TRP A 77 -7.07 -1.05 9.31
C TRP A 77 -5.62 -0.73 9.00
N ALA A 78 -5.30 0.54 8.95
CA ALA A 78 -3.97 1.04 8.65
C ALA A 78 -3.57 2.17 9.60
N VAL A 79 -2.30 2.20 9.97
CA VAL A 79 -1.71 3.25 10.80
C VAL A 79 -0.57 3.89 10.02
N ALA A 80 -0.82 5.08 9.47
CA ALA A 80 0.12 5.77 8.57
C ALA A 80 1.47 6.07 9.22
N GLU A 81 1.48 6.51 10.49
CA GLU A 81 2.70 6.82 11.23
C GLU A 81 3.63 5.61 11.38
N LYS A 82 3.06 4.41 11.35
CA LYS A 82 3.80 3.14 11.45
C LYS A 82 4.01 2.47 10.10
N GLY A 83 3.32 2.94 9.06
CA GLY A 83 3.27 2.25 7.77
C GLY A 83 2.71 0.82 7.89
N SER A 84 1.85 0.57 8.87
CA SER A 84 1.26 -0.74 9.09
C SER A 84 -0.13 -0.85 8.50
N ILE A 85 -0.44 -2.01 7.96
CA ILE A 85 -1.77 -2.37 7.45
C ILE A 85 -2.07 -3.81 7.84
N ASN A 86 -3.32 -4.08 8.13
CA ASN A 86 -3.85 -5.44 8.23
C ASN A 86 -5.09 -5.53 7.36
N ILE A 87 -5.22 -6.58 6.59
CA ILE A 87 -6.35 -6.82 5.70
C ILE A 87 -6.94 -8.19 6.06
N GLU A 88 -8.23 -8.23 6.30
CA GLU A 88 -8.96 -9.45 6.63
C GLU A 88 -10.01 -9.73 5.54
N PRO A 89 -9.73 -10.65 4.60
CA PRO A 89 -10.72 -11.08 3.61
C PRO A 89 -11.97 -11.66 4.28
N LYS A 90 -13.15 -11.23 3.84
CA LYS A 90 -14.45 -11.66 4.38
C LYS A 90 -15.23 -12.51 3.40
N MET A 91 -15.30 -12.08 2.16
CA MET A 91 -16.12 -12.74 1.13
C MET A 91 -15.43 -12.63 -0.23
N ARG A 92 -15.72 -13.59 -1.10
CA ARG A 92 -15.47 -13.50 -2.54
C ARG A 92 -16.58 -14.18 -3.32
N THR A 93 -16.82 -13.76 -4.55
CA THR A 93 -17.63 -14.53 -5.49
C THR A 93 -16.86 -15.80 -5.90
N ARG A 94 -17.54 -16.80 -6.44
CA ARG A 94 -16.94 -18.09 -6.81
C ARG A 94 -17.30 -18.46 -8.26
N LYS A 95 -16.99 -17.55 -9.19
CA LYS A 95 -17.06 -17.89 -10.60
C LYS A 95 -15.87 -18.78 -10.94
N MET A 96 -16.06 -19.71 -11.87
CA MET A 96 -14.94 -20.47 -12.45
C MET A 96 -14.12 -19.54 -13.34
N CYS A 97 -12.89 -19.27 -12.92
CA CYS A 97 -11.97 -18.39 -13.64
C CYS A 97 -10.92 -19.21 -14.39
N PRO A 98 -10.37 -18.70 -15.50
CA PRO A 98 -9.28 -19.37 -16.22
C PRO A 98 -8.05 -19.59 -15.33
N ASP A 99 -7.76 -18.68 -14.41
CA ASP A 99 -6.63 -18.78 -13.47
C ASP A 99 -7.11 -18.69 -12.02
N MET A 100 -7.51 -19.83 -11.48
CA MET A 100 -7.92 -19.95 -10.07
C MET A 100 -6.74 -19.80 -9.11
N ASN A 101 -5.51 -20.17 -9.52
CA ASN A 101 -4.32 -20.05 -8.69
C ASN A 101 -3.97 -18.59 -8.42
N TYR A 102 -4.13 -17.72 -9.44
CA TYR A 102 -3.93 -16.29 -9.28
C TYR A 102 -4.84 -15.73 -8.18
N GLU A 103 -6.10 -16.08 -8.22
CA GLU A 103 -7.11 -15.63 -7.27
C GLU A 103 -6.83 -16.07 -5.84
N GLU A 104 -6.46 -17.35 -5.66
CA GLU A 104 -6.10 -17.89 -4.34
C GLU A 104 -4.86 -17.21 -3.77
N ASN A 105 -3.83 -17.03 -4.60
CA ASN A 105 -2.62 -16.29 -4.22
C ASN A 105 -2.92 -14.83 -3.86
N PHE A 106 -3.86 -14.19 -4.59
CA PHE A 106 -4.28 -12.82 -4.31
C PHE A 106 -4.93 -12.71 -2.91
N ILE A 107 -5.88 -13.58 -2.61
CA ILE A 107 -6.58 -13.58 -1.31
C ILE A 107 -5.64 -13.95 -0.16
N ASP A 108 -4.73 -14.89 -0.37
CA ASP A 108 -3.72 -15.25 0.62
C ASP A 108 -2.76 -14.08 0.90
N ASN A 109 -2.34 -13.36 -0.14
CA ASN A 109 -1.53 -12.15 -0.01
C ASN A 109 -2.26 -11.04 0.76
N LEU A 110 -3.57 -10.84 0.55
CA LEU A 110 -4.34 -9.89 1.36
C LEU A 110 -4.24 -10.24 2.85
N SER A 111 -4.37 -11.52 3.19
CA SER A 111 -4.28 -11.99 4.58
C SER A 111 -2.88 -11.84 5.20
N LYS A 112 -1.84 -11.79 4.37
CA LYS A 112 -0.43 -11.60 4.80
C LYS A 112 -0.01 -10.15 4.90
N ALA A 113 -0.83 -9.21 4.42
CA ALA A 113 -0.53 -7.78 4.43
C ALA A 113 -0.22 -7.29 5.85
N ALA A 114 0.94 -6.67 6.03
CA ALA A 114 1.41 -6.18 7.32
C ALA A 114 1.95 -4.75 7.27
N ARG A 115 2.49 -4.35 6.14
CA ARG A 115 3.06 -3.02 5.92
C ARG A 115 2.61 -2.45 4.60
N TYR A 116 2.51 -1.12 4.53
CA TYR A 116 2.31 -0.43 3.28
C TYR A 116 3.18 0.82 3.21
N LYS A 117 3.47 1.22 2.00
CA LYS A 117 4.09 2.50 1.69
C LYS A 117 3.30 3.16 0.58
N LEU A 118 2.78 4.34 0.86
CA LEU A 118 2.10 5.19 -0.09
C LEU A 118 2.99 6.38 -0.41
N ASN A 119 3.14 6.67 -1.69
CA ASN A 119 3.89 7.82 -2.20
C ASN A 119 3.13 8.36 -3.42
N GLY A 120 2.28 9.36 -3.19
CA GLY A 120 1.40 9.93 -4.22
C GLY A 120 0.47 8.90 -4.83
N GLU A 121 0.68 8.59 -6.10
CA GLU A 121 -0.16 7.68 -6.89
C GLU A 121 0.32 6.20 -6.84
N LYS A 122 1.36 5.90 -6.06
CA LYS A 122 1.92 4.54 -5.97
C LYS A 122 1.85 4.01 -4.57
N MET A 123 1.37 2.77 -4.45
CA MET A 123 1.33 2.07 -3.17
C MET A 123 1.99 0.69 -3.30
N THR A 124 2.78 0.34 -2.29
CA THR A 124 3.36 -0.99 -2.13
C THR A 124 2.81 -1.60 -0.86
N ILE A 125 2.30 -2.82 -0.93
CA ILE A 125 1.86 -3.61 0.24
C ILE A 125 2.86 -4.75 0.42
N LYS A 126 3.27 -4.98 1.67
CA LYS A 126 4.29 -5.96 2.06
C LYS A 126 3.81 -6.82 3.21
N ASP A 127 4.40 -8.00 3.35
CA ASP A 127 4.20 -8.88 4.49
C ASP A 127 5.03 -8.44 5.72
N LYS A 128 4.92 -9.23 6.81
CA LYS A 128 5.66 -9.00 8.05
C LYS A 128 7.19 -9.11 7.89
N ASP A 129 7.66 -9.88 6.92
CA ASP A 129 9.08 -10.12 6.63
C ASP A 129 9.62 -9.12 5.60
N ASN A 130 8.83 -8.11 5.25
CA ASN A 130 9.14 -7.02 4.31
C ASN A 130 9.22 -7.46 2.84
N ASN A 131 8.69 -8.64 2.49
CA ASN A 131 8.54 -9.06 1.11
C ASN A 131 7.39 -8.29 0.47
N THR A 132 7.56 -7.86 -0.77
CA THR A 132 6.50 -7.20 -1.54
C THR A 132 5.43 -8.22 -1.92
N LEU A 133 4.17 -7.88 -1.66
CA LEU A 133 2.98 -8.66 -2.05
C LEU A 133 2.30 -8.03 -3.26
N PHE A 134 2.12 -6.71 -3.24
CA PHE A 134 1.47 -5.96 -4.30
C PHE A 134 2.18 -4.63 -4.57
N GLU A 135 2.23 -4.26 -5.84
CA GLU A 135 2.47 -2.89 -6.29
C GLU A 135 1.19 -2.39 -6.95
N LEU A 136 0.75 -1.19 -6.56
CA LEU A 136 -0.50 -0.61 -7.01
C LEU A 136 -0.27 0.82 -7.50
N GLU A 137 -1.06 1.20 -8.49
CA GLU A 137 -1.15 2.59 -8.95
C GLU A 137 -2.59 3.08 -8.79
N ARG A 138 -2.72 4.30 -8.32
CA ARG A 138 -4.01 4.95 -8.16
C ARG A 138 -4.64 5.19 -9.52
N THR A 139 -5.92 4.89 -9.64
CA THR A 139 -6.68 5.14 -10.85
C THR A 139 -7.91 5.99 -10.53
N GLU A 140 -8.38 6.72 -11.52
CA GLU A 140 -9.67 7.37 -11.43
C GLU A 140 -10.79 6.33 -11.67
N ILE A 141 -11.93 6.56 -11.02
CA ILE A 141 -13.10 5.70 -11.19
C ILE A 141 -13.56 5.79 -12.64
N ASN A 142 -13.45 4.72 -13.39
CA ASN A 142 -14.19 4.60 -14.62
C ASN A 142 -15.66 4.26 -14.26
N ARG A 143 -16.53 5.29 -14.27
CA ARG A 143 -17.95 5.15 -13.91
C ARG A 143 -18.77 4.33 -14.91
N ASP A 144 -18.18 3.94 -16.01
CA ASP A 144 -18.85 3.21 -17.10
C ASP A 144 -18.87 1.68 -16.87
N GLN A 145 -18.38 1.21 -15.73
CA GLN A 145 -18.33 -0.23 -15.40
C GLN A 145 -19.35 -0.69 -14.33
N PHE A 146 -20.30 0.19 -13.93
CA PHE A 146 -21.35 -0.16 -12.98
C PHE A 146 -22.74 -0.03 -13.58
#